data_622ed2542757be8f6fb890c2c42a918c
#
_entry.id   622ed2542757be8f6fb890c2c42a918c
#
_cell.length_a   1.000
_cell.length_b   1.000
_cell.length_c   1.000
_cell.angle_alpha   90.00
_cell.angle_beta   90.00
_cell.angle_gamma   90.00
#
_symmetry.space_group_name_H-M   'P 1'
#
loop_
_entity.id
_entity.type
_entity.pdbx_description
1 polymer ?
#
loop_
_entity_poly.entity_id
_entity_poly.type
_entity_poly.pdbx_seq_one_letter_code
_entity_poly.pdbx_strand_id
1 'polypeptide(L)'
;MKDKDISSLEHTSWRCQYHIVFAPKYRRMEIYGQIKQDIGVILRKLCQQKGVEIIEARACPEHIHMLISIPPKYSVSQIMGYLKGKSSLMIFDRHANLKYKYGNRHFWARGYYVDTVGRNKKQIAEYIRNQLASDQIADQIGLKEFVDPFTGRENKKA
;
A
#
# COMPACT_ATOMS: atom_id res chain seq x y z
N MET A 1 16.09 13.95 -22.74
CA MET A 1 16.03 13.10 -21.55
C MET A 1 14.58 12.81 -21.22
N LYS A 2 14.17 11.57 -21.30
CA LYS A 2 12.82 11.21 -20.86
C LYS A 2 12.74 11.37 -19.34
N ASP A 3 11.78 12.13 -18.90
CA ASP A 3 11.46 12.21 -17.47
C ASP A 3 11.10 10.80 -16.99
N LYS A 4 11.86 10.29 -16.01
CA LYS A 4 11.70 8.92 -15.49
C LYS A 4 10.33 8.67 -14.86
N ASP A 5 9.59 9.72 -14.58
CA ASP A 5 8.27 9.64 -13.96
C ASP A 5 7.12 9.53 -14.96
N ILE A 6 7.40 9.69 -16.24
CA ILE A 6 6.36 9.61 -17.27
C ILE A 6 6.27 8.18 -17.79
N SER A 7 5.11 7.57 -17.60
CA SER A 7 4.75 6.29 -18.17
C SER A 7 4.14 6.47 -19.56
N SER A 8 4.27 5.49 -20.42
CA SER A 8 3.70 5.55 -21.76
C SER A 8 2.96 4.26 -22.10
N LEU A 9 1.79 4.42 -22.71
CA LEU A 9 1.11 3.41 -23.51
C LEU A 9 1.35 3.74 -24.99
N GLU A 10 0.98 2.86 -25.90
CA GLU A 10 1.37 2.92 -27.33
C GLU A 10 1.23 4.32 -27.96
N HIS A 11 0.24 5.12 -27.64
CA HIS A 11 0.06 6.48 -28.15
C HIS A 11 -0.19 7.51 -27.06
N THR A 12 0.05 7.15 -25.80
CA THR A 12 -0.29 8.01 -24.65
C THR A 12 0.83 8.01 -23.63
N SER A 13 1.32 9.19 -23.29
CA SER A 13 2.21 9.38 -22.14
C SER A 13 1.39 9.90 -20.97
N TRP A 14 1.67 9.41 -19.77
CA TRP A 14 0.86 9.76 -18.61
C TRP A 14 1.68 9.79 -17.32
N ARG A 15 1.18 10.59 -16.38
CA ARG A 15 1.67 10.66 -15.00
C ARG A 15 0.47 10.83 -14.09
N CYS A 16 -0.08 9.72 -13.64
CA CYS A 16 -1.25 9.67 -12.79
C CYS A 16 -0.88 9.06 -11.45
N GLN A 17 -0.37 9.90 -10.56
CA GLN A 17 0.16 9.50 -9.26
C GLN A 17 -0.70 10.04 -8.14
N TYR A 18 -0.92 9.21 -7.12
CA TYR A 18 -1.82 9.49 -6.02
C TYR A 18 -1.21 9.04 -4.69
N HIS A 19 -1.39 9.88 -3.68
CA HIS A 19 -1.20 9.48 -2.29
C HIS A 19 -2.55 8.99 -1.75
N ILE A 20 -2.60 7.75 -1.30
CA ILE A 20 -3.81 7.11 -0.81
C ILE A 20 -3.60 6.62 0.61
N VAL A 21 -4.60 6.84 1.45
CA VAL A 21 -4.62 6.34 2.83
C VAL A 21 -5.92 5.60 3.06
N PHE A 22 -5.83 4.40 3.61
CA PHE A 22 -7.00 3.63 4.01
C PHE A 22 -6.71 2.82 5.27
N ALA A 23 -7.75 2.42 5.97
CA ALA A 23 -7.63 1.86 7.31
C ALA A 23 -8.49 0.60 7.49
N PRO A 24 -8.10 -0.30 8.40
CA PRO A 24 -8.97 -1.38 8.84
C PRO A 24 -10.28 -0.86 9.41
N LYS A 25 -11.33 -1.67 9.29
CA LYS A 25 -12.65 -1.38 9.84
C LYS A 25 -12.54 -1.07 11.33
N TYR A 26 -13.16 0.02 11.77
CA TYR A 26 -13.06 0.57 13.13
C TYR A 26 -11.65 1.03 13.52
N ARG A 27 -10.75 1.24 12.57
CA ARG A 27 -9.33 1.58 12.79
C ARG A 27 -8.65 0.67 13.81
N ARG A 28 -8.95 -0.61 13.76
CA ARG A 28 -8.32 -1.59 14.65
C ARG A 28 -6.83 -1.70 14.36
N MET A 29 -6.04 -1.80 15.41
CA MET A 29 -4.58 -1.94 15.33
C MET A 29 -4.19 -3.39 15.03
N GLU A 30 -4.57 -3.89 13.85
CA GLU A 30 -4.34 -5.27 13.42
C GLU A 30 -3.12 -5.43 12.51
N ILE A 31 -2.59 -4.33 11.98
CA ILE A 31 -1.52 -4.35 10.98
C ILE A 31 -0.16 -4.39 11.68
N TYR A 32 0.22 -5.56 12.13
CA TYR A 32 1.53 -5.80 12.73
C TYR A 32 1.99 -7.26 12.47
N GLY A 33 3.29 -7.54 12.69
CA GLY A 33 3.84 -8.88 12.57
C GLY A 33 3.58 -9.52 11.20
N GLN A 34 3.15 -10.77 11.19
CA GLN A 34 2.91 -11.54 9.96
C GLN A 34 1.77 -10.96 9.12
N ILE A 35 0.72 -10.42 9.75
CA ILE A 35 -0.40 -9.78 9.03
C ILE A 35 0.10 -8.59 8.21
N LYS A 36 0.96 -7.77 8.78
CA LYS A 36 1.58 -6.63 8.09
C LYS A 36 2.35 -7.07 6.84
N GLN A 37 3.15 -8.13 6.96
CA GLN A 37 3.90 -8.69 5.84
C GLN A 37 2.96 -9.22 4.75
N ASP A 38 1.95 -9.97 5.13
CA ASP A 38 1.00 -10.55 4.19
C ASP A 38 0.20 -9.47 3.45
N ILE A 39 -0.24 -8.44 4.15
CA ILE A 39 -0.96 -7.31 3.54
C ILE A 39 -0.08 -6.63 2.48
N GLY A 40 1.17 -6.36 2.78
CA GLY A 40 2.10 -5.77 1.84
C GLY A 40 2.30 -6.61 0.59
N VAL A 41 2.53 -7.90 0.75
CA VAL A 41 2.69 -8.85 -0.36
C VAL A 41 1.41 -8.95 -1.19
N ILE A 42 0.26 -9.02 -0.55
CA ILE A 42 -1.06 -9.10 -1.21
C ILE A 42 -1.30 -7.84 -2.06
N LEU A 43 -1.14 -6.67 -1.49
CA LEU A 43 -1.37 -5.39 -2.18
C LEU A 43 -0.39 -5.21 -3.35
N ARG A 44 0.87 -5.57 -3.16
CA ARG A 44 1.86 -5.56 -4.24
C ARG A 44 1.43 -6.43 -5.42
N LYS A 45 1.03 -7.66 -5.14
CA LYS A 45 0.58 -8.60 -6.18
C LYS A 45 -0.66 -8.09 -6.91
N LEU A 46 -1.64 -7.56 -6.20
CA LEU A 46 -2.86 -7.01 -6.78
C LEU A 46 -2.58 -5.78 -7.64
N CYS A 47 -1.69 -4.91 -7.20
CA CYS A 47 -1.25 -3.76 -7.99
C CYS A 47 -0.56 -4.20 -9.27
N GLN A 48 0.34 -5.17 -9.20
CA GLN A 48 1.01 -5.72 -10.38
C GLN A 48 0.02 -6.28 -11.40
N GLN A 49 -1.04 -6.93 -10.96
CA GLN A 49 -2.06 -7.48 -11.86
C GLN A 49 -2.82 -6.40 -12.64
N LYS A 50 -2.89 -5.19 -12.12
CA LYS A 50 -3.56 -4.05 -12.77
C LYS A 50 -2.59 -3.06 -13.43
N GLY A 51 -1.30 -3.36 -13.44
CA GLY A 51 -0.31 -2.42 -13.94
C GLY A 51 -0.17 -1.16 -13.09
N VAL A 52 -0.58 -1.22 -11.82
CA VAL A 52 -0.39 -0.14 -10.86
C VAL A 52 0.99 -0.28 -10.23
N GLU A 53 1.80 0.78 -10.34
CA GLU A 53 3.11 0.83 -9.71
C GLU A 53 2.99 1.37 -8.28
N ILE A 54 3.58 0.67 -7.33
CA ILE A 54 3.77 1.17 -5.97
C ILE A 54 5.13 1.87 -5.91
N ILE A 55 5.11 3.19 -5.81
CA ILE A 55 6.31 4.02 -5.74
C ILE A 55 6.89 3.97 -4.33
N GLU A 56 6.02 4.15 -3.34
CA GLU A 56 6.34 4.04 -1.93
C GLU A 56 5.10 3.59 -1.19
N ALA A 57 5.23 2.78 -0.16
CA ALA A 57 4.09 2.40 0.67
C ALA A 57 4.53 2.04 2.08
N ARG A 58 3.59 2.14 3.00
CA ARG A 58 3.83 1.86 4.38
C ARG A 58 2.58 1.37 5.08
N ALA A 59 2.73 0.30 5.84
CA ALA A 59 1.73 -0.19 6.75
C ALA A 59 2.03 0.30 8.17
N CYS A 60 1.12 1.13 8.69
CA CYS A 60 1.06 1.48 10.11
C CYS A 60 0.06 0.55 10.80
N PRO A 61 0.09 0.41 12.15
CA PRO A 61 -0.80 -0.53 12.84
C PRO A 61 -2.29 -0.34 12.55
N GLU A 62 -2.74 0.88 12.27
CA GLU A 62 -4.13 1.24 12.07
C GLU A 62 -4.46 1.79 10.68
N HIS A 63 -3.48 1.90 9.77
CA HIS A 63 -3.70 2.45 8.43
C HIS A 63 -2.56 2.11 7.47
N ILE A 64 -2.85 2.27 6.19
CA ILE A 64 -1.90 2.09 5.10
C ILE A 64 -1.75 3.40 4.35
N HIS A 65 -0.50 3.81 4.09
CA HIS A 65 -0.16 4.86 3.15
C HIS A 65 0.42 4.26 1.89
N MET A 66 -0.04 4.71 0.74
CA MET A 66 0.50 4.28 -0.56
C MET A 66 0.67 5.48 -1.48
N LEU A 67 1.83 5.59 -2.08
CA LEU A 67 2.07 6.44 -3.24
C LEU A 67 2.09 5.55 -4.47
N ILE A 68 1.09 5.66 -5.31
CA ILE A 68 0.89 4.76 -6.46
C ILE A 68 0.71 5.52 -7.76
N SER A 69 1.07 4.85 -8.84
CA SER A 69 0.86 5.30 -10.21
C SER A 69 -0.19 4.41 -10.86
N ILE A 70 -1.31 5.00 -11.27
CA ILE A 70 -2.45 4.27 -11.86
C ILE A 70 -2.52 4.55 -13.35
N PRO A 71 -2.58 3.50 -14.22
CA PRO A 71 -2.83 3.70 -15.64
C PRO A 71 -4.12 4.48 -15.90
N PRO A 72 -4.15 5.41 -16.86
CA PRO A 72 -5.31 6.29 -17.08
C PRO A 72 -6.58 5.57 -17.51
N LYS A 73 -6.49 4.32 -17.92
CA LYS A 73 -7.66 3.47 -18.22
C LYS A 73 -8.49 3.09 -16.99
N TYR A 74 -7.95 3.26 -15.78
CA TYR A 74 -8.66 3.00 -14.53
C TYR A 74 -8.90 4.28 -13.75
N SER A 75 -10.06 4.38 -13.13
CA SER A 75 -10.31 5.40 -12.11
C SER A 75 -9.68 4.98 -10.77
N VAL A 76 -9.46 5.95 -9.90
CA VAL A 76 -9.02 5.68 -8.52
C VAL A 76 -10.02 4.78 -7.81
N SER A 77 -11.32 5.05 -7.95
CA SER A 77 -12.36 4.25 -7.29
C SER A 77 -12.39 2.79 -7.78
N GLN A 78 -12.15 2.54 -9.07
CA GLN A 78 -12.03 1.16 -9.58
C GLN A 78 -10.85 0.43 -8.95
N ILE A 79 -9.69 1.06 -8.90
CA ILE A 79 -8.49 0.46 -8.29
C ILE A 79 -8.69 0.25 -6.79
N MET A 80 -9.24 1.22 -6.07
CA MET A 80 -9.47 1.08 -4.63
C MET A 80 -10.52 0.02 -4.31
N GLY A 81 -11.58 -0.07 -5.08
CA GLY A 81 -12.57 -1.15 -4.95
C GLY A 81 -11.95 -2.53 -5.16
N TYR A 82 -11.12 -2.66 -6.17
CA TYR A 82 -10.38 -3.89 -6.46
C TYR A 82 -9.40 -4.25 -5.33
N LEU A 83 -8.54 -3.32 -4.93
CA LEU A 83 -7.54 -3.56 -3.89
C LEU A 83 -8.16 -3.92 -2.55
N LYS A 84 -9.16 -3.15 -2.12
CA LYS A 84 -9.82 -3.38 -0.83
C LYS A 84 -10.65 -4.67 -0.83
N GLY A 85 -11.39 -4.93 -1.88
CA GLY A 85 -12.22 -6.13 -1.99
C GLY A 85 -11.41 -7.41 -2.05
N LYS A 86 -10.46 -7.49 -2.97
CA LYS A 86 -9.62 -8.67 -3.16
C LYS A 86 -8.69 -8.91 -1.98
N SER A 87 -8.07 -7.86 -1.45
CA SER A 87 -7.17 -8.00 -0.29
C SER A 87 -7.90 -8.48 0.95
N SER A 88 -9.15 -8.01 1.20
CA SER A 88 -9.95 -8.51 2.33
C SER A 88 -10.13 -10.02 2.27
N LEU A 89 -10.50 -10.55 1.12
CA LEU A 89 -10.67 -12.00 0.94
C LEU A 89 -9.36 -12.76 1.18
N MET A 90 -8.27 -12.27 0.63
CA MET A 90 -6.95 -12.90 0.76
C MET A 90 -6.41 -12.84 2.20
N ILE A 91 -6.65 -11.74 2.91
CA ILE A 91 -6.29 -11.59 4.32
C ILE A 91 -7.06 -12.60 5.17
N PHE A 92 -8.36 -12.74 4.98
CA PHE A 92 -9.18 -13.68 5.72
C PHE A 92 -8.86 -15.14 5.40
N ASP A 93 -8.41 -15.45 4.18
CA ASP A 93 -7.95 -16.79 3.83
C ASP A 93 -6.68 -17.17 4.59
N ARG A 94 -5.76 -16.24 4.76
CA ARG A 94 -4.50 -16.46 5.47
C ARG A 94 -4.63 -16.36 6.99
N HIS A 95 -5.58 -15.55 7.46
CA HIS A 95 -5.81 -15.26 8.88
C HIS A 95 -7.29 -15.46 9.22
N ALA A 96 -7.72 -16.71 9.22
CA ALA A 96 -9.12 -17.07 9.38
C ALA A 96 -9.75 -16.57 10.69
N ASN A 97 -8.95 -16.43 11.76
CA ASN A 97 -9.41 -15.88 13.03
C ASN A 97 -9.89 -14.43 12.94
N LEU A 98 -9.36 -13.65 12.01
CA LEU A 98 -9.82 -12.27 11.80
C LEU A 98 -11.21 -12.19 11.22
N LYS A 99 -11.64 -13.19 10.47
CA LYS A 99 -12.96 -13.25 9.86
C LYS A 99 -14.10 -13.14 10.87
N TYR A 100 -13.94 -13.77 12.03
CA TYR A 100 -14.91 -13.69 13.12
C TYR A 100 -14.94 -12.29 13.76
N LYS A 101 -13.79 -11.63 13.84
CA LYS A 101 -13.63 -10.32 14.45
C LYS A 101 -14.24 -9.20 13.59
N TYR A 102 -14.17 -9.34 12.27
CA TYR A 102 -14.65 -8.34 11.30
C TYR A 102 -16.03 -8.67 10.71
N GLY A 103 -16.70 -9.69 11.21
CA GLY A 103 -18.08 -10.06 10.86
C GLY A 103 -18.36 -9.96 9.37
N ASN A 104 -17.97 -10.96 8.60
CA ASN A 104 -18.26 -11.08 7.18
C ASN A 104 -17.55 -10.12 6.21
N ARG A 105 -16.35 -10.46 5.77
CA ARG A 105 -15.80 -10.12 4.45
C ARG A 105 -15.23 -8.72 4.24
N HIS A 106 -15.34 -7.80 5.19
CA HIS A 106 -14.79 -6.45 5.03
C HIS A 106 -13.72 -6.17 6.08
N PHE A 107 -12.47 -6.37 5.69
CA PHE A 107 -11.34 -6.00 6.54
C PHE A 107 -11.16 -4.48 6.63
N TRP A 108 -11.37 -3.77 5.52
CA TRP A 108 -11.16 -2.34 5.41
C TRP A 108 -12.41 -1.53 5.73
N ALA A 109 -12.21 -0.36 6.35
CA ALA A 109 -13.25 0.62 6.52
C ALA A 109 -13.75 1.15 5.16
N ARG A 110 -14.98 1.64 5.11
CA ARG A 110 -15.48 2.34 3.93
C ARG A 110 -14.67 3.60 3.67
N GLY A 111 -14.51 3.91 2.40
CA GLY A 111 -13.80 5.12 1.98
C GLY A 111 -12.29 5.00 2.09
N TYR A 112 -11.66 6.05 1.70
CA TYR A 112 -10.21 6.24 1.69
C TYR A 112 -9.93 7.73 1.49
N TYR A 113 -8.74 8.14 1.88
CA TYR A 113 -8.22 9.47 1.51
C TYR A 113 -7.43 9.34 0.21
N VAL A 114 -7.59 10.29 -0.69
CA VAL A 114 -6.80 10.37 -1.93
C VAL A 114 -6.41 11.81 -2.21
N ASP A 115 -5.16 12.00 -2.59
CA ASP A 115 -4.63 13.27 -3.07
C ASP A 115 -3.81 13.03 -4.33
N THR A 116 -3.92 13.95 -5.27
CA THR A 116 -3.09 13.91 -6.48
C THR A 116 -1.67 14.37 -6.16
N VAL A 117 -0.70 13.67 -6.76
CA VAL A 117 0.71 13.95 -6.54
C VAL A 117 1.29 14.53 -7.83
N GLY A 118 1.76 15.77 -7.74
CA GLY A 118 2.44 16.44 -8.82
C GLY A 118 3.96 16.44 -8.62
N ARG A 119 4.56 17.62 -8.67
CA ARG A 119 6.02 17.81 -8.51
C ARG A 119 6.54 17.53 -7.10
N ASN A 120 5.65 17.42 -6.11
CA ASN A 120 5.99 17.14 -4.72
C ASN A 120 6.13 15.63 -4.40
N LYS A 121 6.17 14.77 -5.41
CA LYS A 121 6.31 13.30 -5.26
C LYS A 121 7.43 12.91 -4.30
N LYS A 122 8.60 13.52 -4.47
CA LYS A 122 9.78 13.21 -3.65
C LYS A 122 9.55 13.50 -2.17
N GLN A 123 8.93 14.63 -1.86
CA GLN A 123 8.59 15.01 -0.49
C GLN A 123 7.59 14.04 0.13
N ILE A 124 6.58 13.64 -0.61
CA ILE A 124 5.56 12.69 -0.16
C ILE A 124 6.18 11.31 0.07
N ALA A 125 7.03 10.85 -0.85
CA ALA A 125 7.74 9.58 -0.70
C ALA A 125 8.64 9.57 0.54
N GLU A 126 9.35 10.66 0.81
CA GLU A 126 10.18 10.83 2.01
C GLU A 126 9.32 10.84 3.29
N TYR A 127 8.19 11.53 3.27
CA TYR A 127 7.25 11.54 4.40
C TYR A 127 6.76 10.12 4.73
N ILE A 128 6.32 9.36 3.74
CA ILE A 128 5.88 7.99 3.91
C ILE A 128 7.01 7.12 4.48
N ARG A 129 8.20 7.28 3.95
CA ARG A 129 9.40 6.55 4.39
C ARG A 129 9.81 6.90 5.82
N ASN A 130 9.72 8.17 6.20
CA ASN A 130 10.13 8.64 7.53
C ASN A 130 9.15 8.21 8.63
N GLN A 131 7.89 8.00 8.32
CA GLN A 131 6.96 7.36 9.26
C GLN A 131 7.39 5.93 9.61
N LEU A 132 8.21 5.30 8.75
CA LEU A 132 8.82 4.00 9.01
C LEU A 132 9.75 4.03 10.23
N ALA A 133 10.50 5.09 10.42
CA ALA A 133 11.50 5.16 11.49
C ALA A 133 10.85 5.11 12.88
N SER A 134 9.69 5.71 13.06
CA SER A 134 8.99 5.68 14.36
C SER A 134 8.35 4.33 14.66
N ASP A 135 7.94 3.57 13.64
CA ASP A 135 7.39 2.22 13.82
C ASP A 135 8.47 1.16 13.94
N GLN A 136 9.62 1.35 13.29
CA GLN A 136 10.76 0.45 13.44
C GLN A 136 11.27 0.37 14.88
N ILE A 137 11.12 1.44 15.64
CA ILE A 137 11.45 1.44 17.06
C ILE A 137 10.48 0.53 17.83
N ALA A 138 9.23 0.45 17.42
CA ALA A 138 8.23 -0.42 18.02
C ALA A 138 8.37 -1.90 17.57
N ASP A 139 8.83 -2.13 16.34
CA ASP A 139 8.98 -3.46 15.74
C ASP A 139 10.41 -4.05 15.88
N GLN A 140 11.32 -3.35 16.55
CA GLN A 140 12.75 -3.70 16.63
C GLN A 140 13.08 -4.98 17.40
N ILE A 141 12.11 -5.77 17.74
CA ILE A 141 12.38 -7.03 18.39
C ILE A 141 12.69 -8.10 17.32
N GLY A 142 13.90 -8.09 16.80
CA GLY A 142 14.54 -9.28 16.24
C GLY A 142 14.61 -9.43 14.71
N LEU A 143 14.39 -8.41 13.89
CA LEU A 143 14.55 -8.55 12.43
C LEU A 143 15.88 -7.97 11.97
N LYS A 144 16.82 -8.85 11.65
CA LYS A 144 18.15 -8.46 11.09
C LYS A 144 18.08 -7.99 9.64
N GLU A 145 17.09 -8.43 8.90
CA GLU A 145 16.88 -8.08 7.51
C GLU A 145 15.39 -7.79 7.28
N PHE A 146 15.11 -6.63 6.75
CA PHE A 146 13.75 -6.23 6.41
C PHE A 146 13.65 -6.03 4.89
N VAL A 147 12.78 -6.81 4.28
CA VAL A 147 12.36 -6.59 2.89
C VAL A 147 11.03 -5.85 2.93
N ASP A 148 10.97 -4.69 2.27
CA ASP A 148 9.72 -3.96 2.13
C ASP A 148 8.72 -4.83 1.34
N PRO A 149 7.61 -5.27 1.95
CA PRO A 149 6.68 -6.17 1.29
C PRO A 149 5.95 -5.50 0.10
N PHE A 150 5.85 -4.18 0.10
CA PHE A 150 5.17 -3.43 -0.97
C PHE A 150 6.03 -3.28 -2.21
N THR A 151 7.30 -2.96 -2.04
CA THR A 151 8.20 -2.67 -3.15
C THR A 151 9.18 -3.80 -3.43
N GLY A 152 9.36 -4.72 -2.50
CA GLY A 152 10.35 -5.79 -2.57
C GLY A 152 11.79 -5.30 -2.43
N ARG A 153 12.00 -4.05 -2.01
CA ARG A 153 13.33 -3.51 -1.78
C ARG A 153 13.88 -4.00 -0.44
N GLU A 154 15.14 -4.36 -0.47
CA GLU A 154 15.88 -4.65 0.76
C GLU A 154 16.28 -3.34 1.42
N ASN A 155 15.83 -3.11 2.64
CA ASN A 155 16.36 -2.06 3.47
C ASN A 155 17.66 -2.56 4.10
N LYS A 156 18.77 -2.24 3.47
CA LYS A 156 20.07 -2.41 4.13
C LYS A 156 20.11 -1.45 5.31
N LYS A 157 20.14 -1.99 6.51
CA LYS A 157 20.49 -1.18 7.68
C LYS A 157 21.87 -0.59 7.46
N ALA A 158 21.91 0.71 7.40
CA ALA A 158 23.18 1.41 7.56
C ALA A 158 23.69 1.18 8.98
#